data_8df46b4b11818fde7dc3bbd02e1cb4af
#
_entry.id   8df46b4b11818fde7dc3bbd02e1cb4af
#
_cell.length_a   1.000
_cell.length_b   1.000
_cell.length_c   1.000
_cell.angle_alpha   90.00
_cell.angle_beta   90.00
_cell.angle_gamma   90.00
#
_symmetry.space_group_name_H-M   'P 1'
#
loop_
_entity.id
_entity.type
_entity.pdbx_description
1 polymer ?
#
loop_
_entity_poly.entity_id
_entity_poly.type
_entity_poly.pdbx_seq_one_letter_code
_entity_poly.pdbx_strand_id
1 'polypeptide(L)'
;MQNTDQDRVIRFIAANRFPFPGQTDWPEGYQTLTNGAERSHPVQGPDGQHWPDIVILNEKGEPCRLGEVEDKIDAAAIARWKLCADVADTMNETGVKNLFVYVRKGLAAEALAALDQHAISFAGLREYEIAGDEVKVTPYLTRGDRYDHQ
;
A
#
# COMPACT_ATOMS: atom_id res chain seq x y z
N MET A 1 9.77 15.91 5.04
CA MET A 1 10.88 15.17 5.66
C MET A 1 10.41 13.77 5.99
N GLN A 2 11.21 12.82 5.65
CA GLN A 2 10.86 11.43 5.87
C GLN A 2 10.99 11.04 7.34
N ASN A 3 9.97 10.39 7.87
CA ASN A 3 9.98 9.84 9.21
C ASN A 3 10.74 8.51 9.20
N THR A 4 11.78 8.36 10.01
CA THR A 4 12.55 7.11 10.07
C THR A 4 11.70 5.93 10.54
N ASP A 5 10.71 6.17 11.40
CA ASP A 5 9.79 5.12 11.82
C ASP A 5 8.88 4.68 10.68
N GLN A 6 8.41 5.62 9.87
CA GLN A 6 7.61 5.30 8.70
C GLN A 6 8.43 4.49 7.70
N ASP A 7 9.68 4.87 7.46
CA ASP A 7 10.56 4.14 6.57
C ASP A 7 10.81 2.72 7.06
N ARG A 8 10.95 2.53 8.37
CA ARG A 8 11.07 1.20 8.98
C ARG A 8 9.84 0.34 8.71
N VAL A 9 8.64 0.94 8.88
CA VAL A 9 7.38 0.23 8.62
C VAL A 9 7.26 -0.14 7.15
N ILE A 10 7.59 0.78 6.25
CA ILE A 10 7.56 0.52 4.80
C ILE A 10 8.46 -0.66 4.46
N ARG A 11 9.69 -0.68 4.95
CA ARG A 11 10.63 -1.77 4.67
C ARG A 11 10.17 -3.10 5.26
N PHE A 12 9.60 -3.07 6.46
CA PHE A 12 9.06 -4.28 7.08
C PHE A 12 7.94 -4.87 6.24
N ILE A 13 6.99 -4.04 5.82
CA ILE A 13 5.86 -4.50 5.00
C ILE A 13 6.35 -5.07 3.68
N ALA A 14 7.24 -4.36 3.00
CA ALA A 14 7.78 -4.81 1.71
C ALA A 14 8.51 -6.13 1.83
N ALA A 15 9.23 -6.37 2.93
CA ALA A 15 10.00 -7.60 3.13
C ALA A 15 9.13 -8.78 3.56
N ASN A 16 8.01 -8.53 4.24
CA ASN A 16 7.23 -9.59 4.90
C ASN A 16 5.82 -9.77 4.35
N ARG A 17 5.30 -8.80 3.61
CA ARG A 17 3.90 -8.82 3.15
C ARG A 17 3.78 -8.79 1.64
N PHE A 18 4.75 -8.21 0.89
CA PHE A 18 4.70 -8.06 -0.55
C PHE A 18 5.96 -8.56 -1.20
N PRO A 19 5.78 -9.26 -2.31
CA PRO A 19 5.88 -10.70 -2.23
C PRO A 19 7.26 -10.99 -1.66
N PHE A 20 7.34 -11.96 -0.78
CA PHE A 20 8.59 -12.29 -0.12
C PHE A 20 9.15 -13.59 -0.70
N PRO A 21 10.44 -13.85 -0.48
CA PRO A 21 11.06 -15.09 -0.98
C PRO A 21 10.31 -16.33 -0.50
N GLY A 22 10.07 -17.26 -1.41
CA GLY A 22 9.36 -18.50 -1.09
C GLY A 22 7.85 -18.42 -1.23
N GLN A 23 7.28 -17.26 -1.51
CA GLN A 23 5.86 -17.15 -1.76
C GLN A 23 5.53 -17.73 -3.13
N THR A 24 4.62 -18.69 -3.18
CA THR A 24 4.30 -19.41 -4.40
C THR A 24 3.14 -18.80 -5.19
N ASP A 25 2.42 -17.86 -4.57
CA ASP A 25 1.22 -17.28 -5.17
C ASP A 25 1.52 -16.15 -6.16
N TRP A 26 2.77 -15.69 -6.20
CA TRP A 26 3.17 -14.61 -7.10
C TRP A 26 3.82 -15.17 -8.35
N PRO A 27 3.43 -14.69 -9.54
CA PRO A 27 4.12 -15.09 -10.76
C PRO A 27 5.59 -14.69 -10.73
N GLU A 28 6.40 -15.47 -11.42
CA GLU A 28 7.82 -15.16 -11.58
C GLU A 28 7.99 -13.81 -12.27
N GLY A 29 8.96 -13.02 -11.83
CA GLY A 29 9.24 -11.71 -12.41
C GLY A 29 8.57 -10.53 -11.70
N TYR A 30 7.73 -10.78 -10.71
CA TYR A 30 7.16 -9.71 -9.92
C TYR A 30 8.22 -9.15 -8.95
N GLN A 31 8.18 -7.83 -8.75
CA GLN A 31 9.14 -7.14 -7.90
C GLN A 31 8.42 -6.22 -6.93
N THR A 32 8.90 -6.20 -5.68
CA THR A 32 8.42 -5.27 -4.67
C THR A 32 9.46 -4.16 -4.50
N LEU A 33 9.04 -2.92 -4.72
CA LEU A 33 9.89 -1.74 -4.62
C LEU A 33 9.31 -0.78 -3.60
N THR A 34 10.18 0.04 -3.01
CA THR A 34 9.77 1.05 -2.03
C THR A 34 10.24 2.42 -2.43
N ASN A 35 9.46 3.44 -2.05
CA ASN A 35 9.80 4.84 -2.18
C ASN A 35 9.94 5.47 -0.79
N GLY A 36 10.69 4.81 0.09
CA GLY A 36 10.96 5.32 1.42
C GLY A 36 11.92 6.50 1.39
N ALA A 37 13.16 6.26 1.81
CA ALA A 37 14.18 7.31 1.84
C ALA A 37 14.54 7.80 0.44
N GLU A 38 14.50 6.91 -0.56
CA GLU A 38 14.80 7.25 -1.96
C GLU A 38 13.56 7.05 -2.81
N ARG A 39 13.16 8.08 -3.55
CA ARG A 39 12.00 8.06 -4.43
C ARG A 39 12.44 7.80 -5.85
N SER A 40 12.30 6.56 -6.31
CA SER A 40 12.76 6.15 -7.64
C SER A 40 11.71 5.42 -8.48
N HIS A 41 10.54 5.12 -7.90
CA HIS A 41 9.52 4.32 -8.59
C HIS A 41 8.16 5.03 -8.56
N PRO A 42 8.00 6.11 -9.37
CA PRO A 42 6.74 6.86 -9.38
C PRO A 42 5.66 6.16 -10.18
N VAL A 43 4.42 6.55 -9.91
CA VAL A 43 3.28 6.26 -10.78
C VAL A 43 2.78 7.58 -11.35
N GLN A 44 2.16 7.53 -12.52
CA GLN A 44 1.64 8.73 -13.18
C GLN A 44 0.19 8.96 -12.79
N GLY A 45 -0.07 10.08 -12.11
CA GLY A 45 -1.40 10.55 -11.78
C GLY A 45 -1.84 11.65 -12.75
N PRO A 46 -3.09 12.12 -12.63
CA PRO A 46 -3.62 13.16 -13.51
C PRO A 46 -2.90 14.50 -13.35
N ASP A 47 -2.39 14.80 -12.18
CA ASP A 47 -1.74 16.08 -11.86
C ASP A 47 -0.22 15.97 -11.75
N GLY A 48 0.36 14.85 -12.17
CA GLY A 48 1.79 14.64 -12.11
C GLY A 48 2.17 13.29 -11.52
N GLN A 49 3.43 13.16 -11.15
CA GLN A 49 3.94 11.92 -10.59
C GLN A 49 3.66 11.82 -9.09
N HIS A 50 3.39 10.61 -8.64
CA HIS A 50 3.26 10.28 -7.22
C HIS A 50 4.14 9.07 -6.93
N TRP A 51 4.72 9.01 -5.73
CA TRP A 51 5.58 7.92 -5.30
C TRP A 51 4.88 7.14 -4.17
N PRO A 52 4.15 6.06 -4.49
CA PRO A 52 3.56 5.23 -3.45
C PRO A 52 4.65 4.64 -2.55
N ASP A 53 4.34 4.45 -1.28
CA ASP A 53 5.33 3.91 -0.34
C ASP A 53 5.80 2.52 -0.77
N ILE A 54 4.90 1.70 -1.29
CA ILE A 54 5.22 0.37 -1.79
C ILE A 54 4.61 0.21 -3.18
N VAL A 55 5.42 -0.30 -4.12
CA VAL A 55 4.98 -0.56 -5.49
C VAL A 55 5.33 -1.98 -5.85
N ILE A 56 4.35 -2.74 -6.34
CA ILE A 56 4.61 -4.06 -6.88
C ILE A 56 4.48 -3.99 -8.39
N LEU A 57 5.57 -4.34 -9.08
CA LEU A 57 5.61 -4.40 -10.53
C LEU A 57 5.37 -5.83 -10.99
N ASN A 58 4.59 -5.99 -12.06
CA ASN A 58 4.44 -7.28 -12.70
C ASN A 58 5.66 -7.58 -13.59
N GLU A 59 5.63 -8.70 -14.31
CA GLU A 59 6.76 -9.11 -15.17
C GLU A 59 7.01 -8.16 -16.34
N LYS A 60 6.06 -7.28 -16.64
CA LYS A 60 6.20 -6.27 -17.69
C LYS A 60 6.70 -4.94 -17.13
N GLY A 61 6.97 -4.87 -15.83
CA GLY A 61 7.38 -3.63 -15.17
C GLY A 61 6.25 -2.65 -14.90
N GLU A 62 5.00 -3.11 -14.95
CA GLU A 62 3.83 -2.25 -14.70
C GLU A 62 3.42 -2.32 -13.23
N PRO A 63 3.05 -1.19 -12.62
CA PRO A 63 2.59 -1.20 -11.23
C PRO A 63 1.22 -1.87 -11.15
N CYS A 64 1.14 -2.98 -10.43
CA CYS A 64 -0.10 -3.74 -10.33
C CYS A 64 -0.71 -3.72 -8.93
N ARG A 65 0.09 -3.48 -7.89
CA ARG A 65 -0.40 -3.29 -6.52
C ARG A 65 0.37 -2.18 -5.86
N LEU A 66 -0.32 -1.38 -5.04
CA LEU A 66 0.27 -0.21 -4.40
C LEU A 66 -0.05 -0.24 -2.91
N GLY A 67 0.90 0.20 -2.10
CA GLY A 67 0.74 0.31 -0.66
C GLY A 67 1.06 1.71 -0.18
N GLU A 68 0.25 2.22 0.75
CA GLU A 68 0.46 3.50 1.42
C GLU A 68 0.50 3.30 2.91
N VAL A 69 1.49 3.91 3.57
CA VAL A 69 1.69 3.82 5.01
C VAL A 69 1.50 5.21 5.60
N GLU A 70 0.54 5.35 6.53
CA GLU A 70 0.16 6.64 7.08
C GLU A 70 0.22 6.62 8.60
N ASP A 71 0.78 7.67 9.20
CA ASP A 71 0.76 7.84 10.66
C ASP A 71 -0.38 8.75 11.12
N LYS A 72 -1.04 9.43 10.19
CA LYS A 72 -2.23 10.25 10.46
C LYS A 72 -3.10 10.27 9.21
N ILE A 73 -4.38 10.56 9.42
CA ILE A 73 -5.35 10.64 8.32
C ILE A 73 -5.75 12.10 8.13
N ASP A 74 -5.28 12.69 7.03
CA ASP A 74 -5.59 14.06 6.67
C ASP A 74 -5.98 14.12 5.18
N ALA A 75 -6.29 15.31 4.70
CA ALA A 75 -6.72 15.49 3.30
C ALA A 75 -5.64 15.03 2.32
N ALA A 76 -4.36 15.22 2.66
CA ALA A 76 -3.26 14.79 1.80
C ALA A 76 -3.18 13.27 1.71
N ALA A 77 -3.37 12.56 2.83
CA ALA A 77 -3.39 11.10 2.86
C ALA A 77 -4.53 10.56 2.00
N ILE A 78 -5.73 11.12 2.16
CA ILE A 78 -6.91 10.71 1.40
C ILE A 78 -6.68 10.93 -0.11
N ALA A 79 -6.08 12.05 -0.49
CA ALA A 79 -5.76 12.33 -1.89
C ALA A 79 -4.77 11.30 -2.45
N ARG A 80 -3.77 10.91 -1.68
CA ARG A 80 -2.81 9.87 -2.10
C ARG A 80 -3.51 8.52 -2.30
N TRP A 81 -4.40 8.14 -1.37
CA TRP A 81 -5.13 6.89 -1.48
C TRP A 81 -6.01 6.86 -2.74
N LYS A 82 -6.69 7.97 -3.01
CA LYS A 82 -7.55 8.04 -4.19
C LYS A 82 -6.73 7.91 -5.47
N LEU A 83 -5.61 8.60 -5.54
CA LEU A 83 -4.74 8.53 -6.71
C LEU A 83 -4.20 7.11 -6.90
N CYS A 84 -3.74 6.48 -5.82
CA CYS A 84 -3.21 5.12 -5.90
C CYS A 84 -4.29 4.12 -6.30
N ALA A 85 -5.50 4.25 -5.78
CA ALA A 85 -6.60 3.38 -6.17
C ALA A 85 -6.92 3.52 -7.66
N ASP A 86 -6.98 4.75 -8.15
CA ASP A 86 -7.28 4.99 -9.57
C ASP A 86 -6.18 4.41 -10.47
N VAL A 87 -4.91 4.59 -10.12
CA VAL A 87 -3.80 4.03 -10.89
C VAL A 87 -3.83 2.51 -10.87
N ALA A 88 -3.95 1.91 -9.69
CA ALA A 88 -3.93 0.46 -9.54
C ALA A 88 -5.11 -0.19 -10.26
N ASP A 89 -6.30 0.41 -10.17
CA ASP A 89 -7.49 -0.14 -10.83
C ASP A 89 -7.39 -0.02 -12.35
N THR A 90 -6.75 1.03 -12.86
CA THR A 90 -6.54 1.23 -14.30
C THR A 90 -5.64 0.15 -14.90
N MET A 91 -4.64 -0.31 -14.13
CA MET A 91 -3.71 -1.33 -14.58
C MET A 91 -4.28 -2.74 -14.46
N ASN A 92 -5.51 -2.88 -14.00
CA ASN A 92 -6.12 -4.18 -13.73
C ASN A 92 -7.38 -4.38 -14.57
N GLU A 93 -7.32 -5.32 -15.50
CA GLU A 93 -8.45 -5.61 -16.41
C GLU A 93 -9.53 -6.46 -15.75
N THR A 94 -9.26 -7.03 -14.57
CA THR A 94 -10.20 -7.96 -13.92
C THR A 94 -11.11 -7.30 -12.89
N GLY A 95 -10.90 -6.02 -12.58
CA GLY A 95 -11.66 -5.33 -11.55
C GLY A 95 -11.26 -5.67 -10.13
N VAL A 96 -10.16 -6.40 -9.94
CA VAL A 96 -9.64 -6.71 -8.61
C VAL A 96 -9.07 -5.44 -7.99
N LYS A 97 -9.34 -5.25 -6.68
CA LYS A 97 -8.82 -4.10 -5.95
C LYS A 97 -7.34 -4.32 -5.63
N ASN A 98 -6.53 -3.26 -5.74
CA ASN A 98 -5.08 -3.39 -5.63
C ASN A 98 -4.41 -2.38 -4.70
N LEU A 99 -5.17 -1.54 -4.00
CA LEU A 99 -4.60 -0.61 -3.02
C LEU A 99 -4.61 -1.24 -1.64
N PHE A 100 -3.47 -1.18 -0.95
CA PHE A 100 -3.34 -1.59 0.45
C PHE A 100 -2.99 -0.37 1.29
N VAL A 101 -3.73 -0.13 2.36
CA VAL A 101 -3.55 1.01 3.24
C VAL A 101 -3.16 0.51 4.62
N TYR A 102 -2.07 1.06 5.14
CA TYR A 102 -1.54 0.71 6.46
C TYR A 102 -1.55 1.98 7.31
N VAL A 103 -2.30 1.96 8.38
CA VAL A 103 -2.42 3.10 9.28
C VAL A 103 -1.95 2.73 10.68
N ARG A 104 -1.56 3.74 11.46
CA ARG A 104 -1.13 3.52 12.83
C ARG A 104 -2.25 2.90 13.65
N LYS A 105 -1.90 2.01 14.56
CA LYS A 105 -2.83 1.33 15.46
C LYS A 105 -3.82 2.32 16.09
N GLY A 106 -5.09 1.98 16.02
CA GLY A 106 -6.17 2.81 16.50
C GLY A 106 -6.83 3.70 15.46
N LEU A 107 -6.26 3.79 14.25
CA LEU A 107 -6.78 4.66 13.19
C LEU A 107 -7.56 3.92 12.11
N ALA A 108 -7.67 2.60 12.19
CA ALA A 108 -8.31 1.83 11.11
C ALA A 108 -9.79 2.18 10.93
N ALA A 109 -10.54 2.39 12.00
CA ALA A 109 -11.95 2.75 11.89
C ALA A 109 -12.12 4.11 11.19
N GLU A 110 -11.29 5.09 11.53
CA GLU A 110 -11.30 6.40 10.89
C GLU A 110 -10.88 6.30 9.42
N ALA A 111 -9.87 5.49 9.14
CA ALA A 111 -9.41 5.25 7.77
C ALA A 111 -10.51 4.61 6.93
N LEU A 112 -11.22 3.61 7.46
CA LEU A 112 -12.32 2.96 6.77
C LEU A 112 -13.44 3.95 6.45
N ALA A 113 -13.80 4.80 7.41
CA ALA A 113 -14.81 5.81 7.20
C ALA A 113 -14.41 6.78 6.08
N ALA A 114 -13.14 7.20 6.04
CA ALA A 114 -12.64 8.09 4.99
C ALA A 114 -12.63 7.40 3.63
N LEU A 115 -12.17 6.16 3.56
CA LEU A 115 -12.16 5.39 2.30
C LEU A 115 -13.56 5.25 1.73
N ASP A 116 -14.53 4.89 2.58
CA ASP A 116 -15.91 4.72 2.13
C ASP A 116 -16.57 6.05 1.77
N GLN A 117 -16.32 7.10 2.55
CA GLN A 117 -16.90 8.42 2.30
C GLN A 117 -16.42 8.98 0.95
N HIS A 118 -15.18 8.75 0.59
CA HIS A 118 -14.59 9.24 -0.66
C HIS A 118 -14.68 8.22 -1.80
N ALA A 119 -15.37 7.11 -1.60
CA ALA A 119 -15.55 6.05 -2.58
C ALA A 119 -14.21 5.54 -3.14
N ILE A 120 -13.23 5.37 -2.27
CA ILE A 120 -11.90 4.90 -2.66
C ILE A 120 -11.88 3.37 -2.61
N SER A 121 -11.57 2.74 -3.73
CA SER A 121 -11.42 1.29 -3.84
C SER A 121 -10.12 0.84 -3.15
N PHE A 122 -10.19 -0.20 -2.30
CA PHE A 122 -8.98 -0.74 -1.67
C PHE A 122 -9.11 -2.25 -1.48
N ALA A 123 -7.97 -2.94 -1.51
CA ALA A 123 -7.91 -4.39 -1.33
C ALA A 123 -7.79 -4.76 0.15
N GLY A 124 -7.03 -4.00 0.92
CA GLY A 124 -6.83 -4.29 2.32
C GLY A 124 -6.54 -3.06 3.14
N LEU A 125 -7.02 -3.08 4.38
CA LEU A 125 -6.76 -2.07 5.39
C LEU A 125 -6.14 -2.77 6.60
N ARG A 126 -4.99 -2.28 7.04
CA ARG A 126 -4.21 -2.88 8.12
C ARG A 126 -3.81 -1.81 9.11
N GLU A 127 -3.58 -2.22 10.36
CA GLU A 127 -2.97 -1.35 11.37
C GLU A 127 -1.54 -1.80 11.61
N TYR A 128 -0.66 -0.83 11.88
CA TYR A 128 0.70 -1.15 12.29
C TYR A 128 1.01 -0.50 13.63
N GLU A 129 1.93 -1.10 14.38
CA GLU A 129 2.50 -0.50 15.56
C GLU A 129 3.99 -0.78 15.63
N ILE A 130 4.70 0.11 16.28
CA ILE A 130 6.14 -0.05 16.51
C ILE A 130 6.31 -0.25 18.02
N ALA A 131 6.83 -1.43 18.37
CA ALA A 131 7.09 -1.80 19.76
C ALA A 131 8.58 -2.08 19.91
N GLY A 132 9.32 -1.08 20.43
CA GLY A 132 10.78 -1.16 20.49
C GLY A 132 11.38 -1.23 19.09
N ASP A 133 12.07 -2.31 18.78
CA ASP A 133 12.66 -2.53 17.45
C ASP A 133 11.77 -3.33 16.51
N GLU A 134 10.59 -3.72 16.97
CA GLU A 134 9.69 -4.56 16.19
C GLU A 134 8.55 -3.76 15.58
N VAL A 135 8.20 -4.12 14.33
CA VAL A 135 7.00 -3.63 13.67
C VAL A 135 5.98 -4.76 13.64
N LYS A 136 4.75 -4.45 14.05
CA LYS A 136 3.64 -5.41 14.00
C LYS A 136 2.57 -4.87 13.08
N VAL A 137 2.06 -5.73 12.19
CA VAL A 137 0.98 -5.39 11.27
C VAL A 137 -0.19 -6.32 11.56
N THR A 138 -1.36 -5.74 11.81
CA THR A 138 -2.57 -6.47 12.13
C THR A 138 -3.62 -6.21 11.06
N PRO A 139 -4.22 -7.24 10.45
CA PRO A 139 -5.30 -7.05 9.49
C PRO A 139 -6.53 -6.43 10.17
N TYR A 140 -7.20 -5.52 9.47
CA TYR A 140 -8.44 -4.93 9.91
C TYR A 140 -9.61 -5.32 8.99
N LEU A 141 -9.45 -5.11 7.68
CA LEU A 141 -10.48 -5.44 6.71
C LEU A 141 -9.82 -5.79 5.37
N THR A 142 -10.27 -6.87 4.75
CA THR A 142 -9.83 -7.27 3.41
C THR A 142 -11.04 -7.24 2.48
N ARG A 143 -10.96 -6.45 1.41
CA ARG A 143 -12.00 -6.33 0.38
C ARG A 143 -11.57 -6.89 -0.98
N GLY A 144 -10.29 -7.19 -1.13
CA GLY A 144 -9.77 -7.82 -2.34
C GLY A 144 -9.96 -9.33 -2.29
N ASP A 145 -8.99 -10.05 -2.82
CA ASP A 145 -8.99 -11.51 -2.75
C ASP A 145 -8.87 -11.94 -1.28
N ARG A 146 -9.66 -12.95 -0.89
CA ARG A 146 -9.60 -13.48 0.48
C ARG A 146 -8.23 -14.01 0.87
N TYR A 147 -7.38 -14.27 -0.11
CA TYR A 147 -6.00 -14.72 0.10
C TYR A 147 -4.99 -13.57 0.13
N ASP A 148 -5.44 -12.31 0.07
CA ASP A 148 -4.55 -11.16 0.18
C ASP A 148 -4.05 -11.04 1.61
N HIS A 149 -2.78 -11.30 1.81
CA HIS A 149 -2.13 -11.28 3.13
C HIS A 149 -1.21 -10.07 3.31
N GLN A 150 -1.15 -9.20 2.32
CA GLN A 150 -0.32 -8.01 2.35
C GLN A 150 -0.74 -7.00 3.43
#